data_b60642da1d0f47f0aee92da24a2a16db
#
_entry.id   b60642da1d0f47f0aee92da24a2a16db
#
_cell.length_a   1.000
_cell.length_b   1.000
_cell.length_c   1.000
_cell.angle_alpha   90.00
_cell.angle_beta   90.00
_cell.angle_gamma   90.00
#
_symmetry.space_group_name_H-M   'P 1'
#
loop_
_entity.id
_entity.type
_entity.pdbx_description
1 polymer ?
#
loop_
_entity_poly.entity_id
_entity_poly.type
_entity_poly.pdbx_seq_one_letter_code
_entity_poly.pdbx_strand_id
1 'polypeptide(L)'
;MSGIIKLEQTSMFISSNNISYTDYNRLIAALMDSGHYMGLREIVSAYEDDKGNYDYAGVSNIGMVYLYVHNREKRRKNKTKEDYARVLITFLQYAAAAGKPDIRHMSRFDMETFQLHLERQYAKSSTLAKKVVIVHSFLTWCYEEEYIRKNIARGLRTVKIVKEEIPERDIDESDLKSAILFYRDNPKVQSLLLILATSGMRLNEIVTPCWKDLYYDRRRQKHFLVTRTKRDKIRHVHIKDYALAVLQEYRKRLGLRTEPDSGDETPFYPNRLGQRYNLSGLSTYLSKYMAEAGLTTIHGHRVTPHFMRHYFAQTAYARGAPLDWISETVDHSSTKITKDNYLSRQMKKDRDVSDYVDVEL
;
A
#
# COMPACT_ATOMS: atom_id res chain seq x y z
N MET A 1 36.27 -2.66 -13.31
CA MET A 1 35.08 -1.99 -13.89
C MET A 1 33.97 -1.63 -12.87
N SER A 2 33.82 -2.34 -11.74
CA SER A 2 32.76 -2.01 -10.75
C SER A 2 33.01 -0.72 -9.94
N GLY A 3 34.23 -0.26 -9.77
CA GLY A 3 34.58 0.94 -9.00
C GLY A 3 34.28 2.26 -9.73
N ILE A 4 34.49 2.32 -11.05
CA ILE A 4 34.28 3.53 -11.85
C ILE A 4 32.76 3.82 -12.00
N ILE A 5 31.96 2.79 -12.20
CA ILE A 5 30.49 2.92 -12.28
C ILE A 5 29.89 3.39 -10.94
N LYS A 6 30.48 2.96 -9.79
CA LYS A 6 30.08 3.45 -8.47
C LYS A 6 30.41 4.93 -8.25
N LEU A 7 31.54 5.41 -8.73
CA LEU A 7 31.94 6.82 -8.62
C LEU A 7 31.05 7.75 -9.46
N GLU A 8 30.72 7.37 -10.69
CA GLU A 8 29.78 8.16 -11.52
C GLU A 8 28.38 8.21 -10.96
N GLN A 9 27.89 7.13 -10.35
CA GLN A 9 26.58 7.10 -9.70
C GLN A 9 26.54 7.91 -8.40
N THR A 10 27.66 7.98 -7.68
CA THR A 10 27.78 8.79 -6.46
C THR A 10 27.88 10.28 -6.77
N SER A 11 28.45 10.66 -7.93
CA SER A 11 28.59 12.06 -8.37
C SER A 11 27.25 12.77 -8.49
N MET A 12 26.15 12.07 -8.86
CA MET A 12 24.82 12.67 -8.94
C MET A 12 24.27 13.10 -7.57
N PHE A 13 24.78 12.56 -6.47
CA PHE A 13 24.34 12.89 -5.11
C PHE A 13 25.16 14.04 -4.51
N ILE A 14 26.32 14.40 -5.07
CA ILE A 14 27.32 15.27 -4.47
C ILE A 14 27.50 16.59 -5.21
N SER A 15 27.25 16.69 -6.51
CA SER A 15 27.55 17.92 -7.25
C SER A 15 26.42 18.36 -8.16
N SER A 16 26.12 19.63 -8.18
CA SER A 16 25.18 20.39 -9.00
C SER A 16 23.72 19.88 -9.07
N ASN A 17 22.81 20.78 -8.74
CA ASN A 17 21.37 20.60 -8.91
C ASN A 17 20.91 20.72 -10.40
N ASN A 18 21.84 20.74 -11.37
CA ASN A 18 21.62 20.74 -12.81
C ASN A 18 21.48 19.31 -13.39
N ILE A 19 20.74 18.45 -12.70
CA ILE A 19 20.54 17.08 -13.17
C ILE A 19 19.41 17.05 -14.19
N SER A 20 19.67 16.44 -15.34
CA SER A 20 18.61 16.14 -16.29
C SER A 20 17.69 15.07 -15.71
N TYR A 21 16.43 15.40 -15.48
CA TYR A 21 15.39 14.47 -15.03
C TYR A 21 14.78 13.66 -16.18
N THR A 22 15.43 13.62 -17.35
CA THR A 22 14.91 12.96 -18.57
C THR A 22 14.86 11.45 -18.45
N ASP A 23 15.80 10.84 -17.69
CA ASP A 23 15.77 9.39 -17.42
C ASP A 23 15.20 9.09 -16.03
N TYR A 24 13.89 9.25 -15.92
CA TYR A 24 13.15 9.03 -14.67
C TYR A 24 13.34 7.64 -14.06
N ASN A 25 13.34 6.59 -14.90
CA ASN A 25 13.47 5.22 -14.40
C ASN A 25 14.89 4.94 -13.87
N ARG A 26 15.91 5.48 -14.51
CA ARG A 26 17.29 5.38 -14.05
C ARG A 26 17.50 6.11 -12.70
N LEU A 27 16.89 7.28 -12.55
CA LEU A 27 16.90 8.02 -11.29
C LEU A 27 16.25 7.24 -10.15
N ILE A 28 15.07 6.67 -10.40
CA ILE A 28 14.39 5.84 -9.38
C ILE A 28 15.22 4.60 -9.04
N ALA A 29 15.81 3.92 -10.02
CA ALA A 29 16.68 2.76 -9.77
C ALA A 29 17.87 3.14 -8.89
N ALA A 30 18.56 4.24 -9.19
CA ALA A 30 19.67 4.75 -8.39
C ALA A 30 19.24 5.13 -6.97
N LEU A 31 18.08 5.78 -6.82
CA LEU A 31 17.51 6.13 -5.51
C LEU A 31 17.10 4.90 -4.70
N MET A 32 16.84 3.77 -5.32
CA MET A 32 16.47 2.53 -4.61
C MET A 32 17.68 1.66 -4.24
N ASP A 33 18.84 1.90 -4.81
CA ASP A 33 20.08 1.19 -4.45
C ASP A 33 20.61 1.69 -3.09
N SER A 34 20.58 0.83 -2.08
CA SER A 34 21.05 1.16 -0.73
C SER A 34 22.59 1.18 -0.60
N GLY A 35 23.31 0.77 -1.64
CA GLY A 35 24.79 0.65 -1.62
C GLY A 35 25.53 1.97 -1.43
N HIS A 36 24.89 3.10 -1.76
CA HIS A 36 25.51 4.44 -1.66
C HIS A 36 25.31 5.11 -0.29
N TYR A 37 24.47 4.52 0.59
CA TYR A 37 24.06 5.21 1.83
C TYR A 37 25.25 5.50 2.76
N MET A 38 26.11 4.51 2.99
CA MET A 38 27.26 4.69 3.89
C MET A 38 28.25 5.70 3.33
N GLY A 39 28.62 5.58 2.05
CA GLY A 39 29.55 6.53 1.42
C GLY A 39 29.04 7.98 1.43
N LEU A 40 27.75 8.19 1.18
CA LEU A 40 27.16 9.54 1.26
C LEU A 40 27.13 10.06 2.71
N ARG A 41 26.83 9.18 3.68
CA ARG A 41 26.88 9.54 5.11
C ARG A 41 28.30 9.86 5.58
N GLU A 42 29.32 9.13 5.12
CA GLU A 42 30.72 9.43 5.43
C GLU A 42 31.15 10.81 4.90
N ILE A 43 30.72 11.14 3.68
CA ILE A 43 31.01 12.49 3.11
C ILE A 43 30.35 13.58 3.95
N VAL A 44 29.09 13.40 4.36
CA VAL A 44 28.36 14.37 5.18
C VAL A 44 28.97 14.47 6.58
N SER A 45 29.32 13.33 7.21
CA SER A 45 29.88 13.30 8.57
C SER A 45 31.29 13.88 8.67
N ALA A 46 32.03 13.92 7.55
CA ALA A 46 33.36 14.56 7.52
C ALA A 46 33.30 16.07 7.78
N TYR A 47 32.11 16.66 7.68
CA TYR A 47 31.85 18.10 7.91
C TYR A 47 30.91 18.31 9.11
N GLU A 48 30.93 17.43 10.10
CA GLU A 48 30.19 17.60 11.35
C GLU A 48 30.77 18.75 12.15
N ASP A 49 29.89 19.67 12.60
CA ASP A 49 30.30 20.79 13.44
C ASP A 49 30.43 20.38 14.93
N ASP A 50 30.96 21.29 15.78
CA ASP A 50 31.14 21.04 17.22
C ASP A 50 29.81 20.77 17.98
N LYS A 51 28.67 20.98 17.34
CA LYS A 51 27.31 20.71 17.88
C LYS A 51 26.72 19.40 17.40
N GLY A 52 27.43 18.64 16.56
CA GLY A 52 26.96 17.42 15.96
C GLY A 52 26.02 17.61 14.75
N ASN A 53 26.00 18.83 14.16
CA ASN A 53 25.25 19.08 12.93
C ASN A 53 26.11 18.72 11.71
N TYR A 54 25.48 18.16 10.69
CA TYR A 54 26.15 17.82 9.45
C TYR A 54 26.07 18.96 8.44
N ASP A 55 27.15 19.22 7.71
CA ASP A 55 27.13 20.16 6.59
C ASP A 55 26.68 19.45 5.30
N TYR A 56 25.53 19.85 4.82
CA TYR A 56 24.97 19.35 3.55
C TYR A 56 25.24 20.28 2.36
N ALA A 57 26.12 21.29 2.48
CA ALA A 57 26.35 22.29 1.40
C ALA A 57 26.75 21.63 0.08
N GLY A 58 27.58 20.58 0.14
CA GLY A 58 28.02 19.79 -1.02
C GLY A 58 27.05 18.74 -1.52
N VAL A 59 25.89 18.56 -0.86
CA VAL A 59 24.90 17.54 -1.23
C VAL A 59 23.88 18.13 -2.20
N SER A 60 23.59 17.41 -3.29
CA SER A 60 22.56 17.81 -4.23
C SER A 60 21.14 17.55 -3.69
N ASN A 61 20.10 18.16 -4.29
CA ASN A 61 18.71 17.85 -3.94
C ASN A 61 18.39 16.35 -4.05
N ILE A 62 18.97 15.65 -5.05
CA ILE A 62 18.78 14.22 -5.22
C ILE A 62 19.49 13.45 -4.10
N GLY A 63 20.66 13.92 -3.66
CA GLY A 63 21.35 13.38 -2.49
C GLY A 63 20.50 13.49 -1.24
N MET A 64 19.84 14.63 -1.03
CA MET A 64 18.90 14.83 0.09
C MET A 64 17.69 13.90 -0.03
N VAL A 65 17.10 13.73 -1.22
CA VAL A 65 16.02 12.76 -1.44
C VAL A 65 16.49 11.35 -1.10
N TYR A 66 17.69 10.96 -1.53
CA TYR A 66 18.28 9.67 -1.24
C TYR A 66 18.42 9.45 0.28
N LEU A 67 19.06 10.38 1.00
CA LEU A 67 19.21 10.31 2.45
C LEU A 67 17.86 10.23 3.17
N TYR A 68 16.89 11.04 2.72
CA TYR A 68 15.54 11.05 3.31
C TYR A 68 14.79 9.72 3.12
N VAL A 69 14.83 9.10 1.94
CA VAL A 69 14.13 7.84 1.70
C VAL A 69 14.78 6.66 2.40
N HIS A 70 16.11 6.72 2.60
CA HIS A 70 16.91 5.71 3.28
C HIS A 70 17.13 5.99 4.78
N ASN A 71 16.57 7.07 5.32
CA ASN A 71 16.68 7.38 6.74
C ASN A 71 16.31 6.17 7.60
N ARG A 72 17.28 5.69 8.41
CA ARG A 72 17.16 4.45 9.19
C ARG A 72 16.15 4.56 10.33
N GLU A 73 15.96 5.73 10.90
CA GLU A 73 15.00 5.97 11.98
C GLU A 73 13.56 5.66 11.55
N LYS A 74 13.22 5.98 10.29
CA LYS A 74 11.86 5.83 9.77
C LYS A 74 11.57 4.42 9.22
N ARG A 75 12.55 3.52 9.13
CA ARG A 75 12.44 2.09 8.73
C ARG A 75 11.43 1.83 7.59
N ARG A 76 11.44 2.66 6.54
CA ARG A 76 10.50 2.55 5.42
C ARG A 76 10.74 1.26 4.63
N LYS A 77 9.67 0.54 4.27
CA LYS A 77 9.74 -0.60 3.34
C LYS A 77 10.04 -0.13 1.92
N ASN A 78 10.68 -0.97 1.10
CA ASN A 78 11.11 -0.60 -0.26
C ASN A 78 10.01 0.03 -1.11
N LYS A 79 8.80 -0.54 -1.10
CA LYS A 79 7.65 0.05 -1.82
C LYS A 79 7.31 1.48 -1.36
N THR A 80 7.43 1.75 -0.06
CA THR A 80 7.22 3.11 0.48
C THR A 80 8.35 4.05 0.05
N LYS A 81 9.61 3.58 0.07
CA LYS A 81 10.74 4.36 -0.42
C LYS A 81 10.55 4.75 -1.88
N GLU A 82 10.17 3.80 -2.72
CA GLU A 82 9.89 4.03 -4.14
C GLU A 82 8.76 5.05 -4.35
N ASP A 83 7.64 4.92 -3.62
CA ASP A 83 6.53 5.87 -3.70
C ASP A 83 6.95 7.29 -3.31
N TYR A 84 7.78 7.42 -2.25
CA TYR A 84 8.33 8.71 -1.81
C TYR A 84 9.30 9.28 -2.85
N ALA A 85 10.26 8.47 -3.34
CA ALA A 85 11.21 8.88 -4.38
C ALA A 85 10.47 9.42 -5.61
N ARG A 86 9.44 8.70 -6.10
CA ARG A 86 8.63 9.13 -7.25
C ARG A 86 7.99 10.50 -7.05
N VAL A 87 7.41 10.74 -5.88
CA VAL A 87 6.76 12.03 -5.57
C VAL A 87 7.80 13.14 -5.47
N LEU A 88 8.93 12.88 -4.82
CA LEU A 88 9.98 13.88 -4.62
C LEU A 88 10.71 14.22 -5.92
N ILE A 89 10.98 13.26 -6.80
CA ILE A 89 11.51 13.55 -8.14
C ILE A 89 10.55 14.42 -8.93
N THR A 90 9.23 14.15 -8.90
CA THR A 90 8.24 15.01 -9.55
C THR A 90 8.27 16.44 -8.99
N PHE A 91 8.46 16.60 -7.68
CA PHE A 91 8.64 17.91 -7.06
C PHE A 91 9.92 18.61 -7.55
N LEU A 92 11.06 17.91 -7.62
CA LEU A 92 12.31 18.48 -8.12
C LEU A 92 12.23 18.87 -9.62
N GLN A 93 11.52 18.06 -10.42
CA GLN A 93 11.23 18.40 -11.83
C GLN A 93 10.42 19.69 -11.95
N TYR A 94 9.40 19.86 -11.09
CA TYR A 94 8.63 21.11 -11.04
C TYR A 94 9.52 22.28 -10.64
N ALA A 95 10.36 22.14 -9.61
CA ALA A 95 11.25 23.20 -9.16
C ALA A 95 12.23 23.65 -10.26
N ALA A 96 12.80 22.68 -10.98
CA ALA A 96 13.68 22.97 -12.13
C ALA A 96 12.93 23.70 -13.27
N ALA A 97 11.72 23.23 -13.62
CA ALA A 97 10.88 23.88 -14.63
C ALA A 97 10.44 25.29 -14.24
N ALA A 98 10.30 25.57 -12.94
CA ALA A 98 10.03 26.90 -12.41
C ALA A 98 11.28 27.81 -12.32
N GLY A 99 12.43 27.39 -12.88
CA GLY A 99 13.69 28.14 -12.84
C GLY A 99 14.41 28.12 -11.49
N LYS A 100 14.03 27.18 -10.61
CA LYS A 100 14.64 27.02 -9.27
C LYS A 100 15.15 25.59 -9.09
N PRO A 101 16.18 25.17 -9.81
CA PRO A 101 16.70 23.80 -9.76
C PRO A 101 17.27 23.41 -8.39
N ASP A 102 17.64 24.40 -7.57
CA ASP A 102 18.08 24.21 -6.19
C ASP A 102 16.98 24.62 -5.20
N ILE A 103 16.47 23.66 -4.43
CA ILE A 103 15.39 23.90 -3.46
C ILE A 103 15.79 24.86 -2.33
N ARG A 104 17.10 25.09 -2.10
CA ARG A 104 17.61 26.07 -1.15
C ARG A 104 17.24 27.51 -1.50
N HIS A 105 16.98 27.76 -2.78
CA HIS A 105 16.56 29.06 -3.32
C HIS A 105 15.02 29.23 -3.41
N MET A 106 14.27 28.17 -3.04
CA MET A 106 12.82 28.23 -3.05
C MET A 106 12.29 29.01 -1.84
N SER A 107 11.13 29.61 -2.02
CA SER A 107 10.43 30.39 -1.01
C SER A 107 9.12 29.70 -0.60
N ARG A 108 8.48 30.20 0.46
CA ARG A 108 7.14 29.79 0.85
C ARG A 108 6.13 29.99 -0.30
N PHE A 109 6.22 31.09 -1.04
CA PHE A 109 5.35 31.38 -2.18
C PHE A 109 5.49 30.32 -3.29
N ASP A 110 6.70 29.81 -3.54
CA ASP A 110 6.92 28.74 -4.52
C ASP A 110 6.19 27.45 -4.11
N MET A 111 6.09 27.18 -2.80
CA MET A 111 5.36 26.01 -2.30
C MET A 111 3.84 26.20 -2.42
N GLU A 112 3.33 27.40 -2.19
CA GLU A 112 1.92 27.72 -2.43
C GLU A 112 1.58 27.52 -3.92
N THR A 113 2.44 27.99 -4.83
CA THR A 113 2.29 27.82 -6.28
C THR A 113 2.39 26.33 -6.69
N PHE A 114 3.31 25.58 -6.08
CA PHE A 114 3.43 24.14 -6.31
C PHE A 114 2.16 23.40 -5.87
N GLN A 115 1.57 23.75 -4.74
CA GLN A 115 0.32 23.13 -4.31
C GLN A 115 -0.82 23.42 -5.29
N LEU A 116 -0.96 24.65 -5.79
CA LEU A 116 -1.94 24.99 -6.82
C LEU A 116 -1.70 24.19 -8.12
N HIS A 117 -0.44 23.95 -8.49
CA HIS A 117 -0.11 23.06 -9.60
C HIS A 117 -0.60 21.63 -9.37
N LEU A 118 -0.37 21.07 -8.18
CA LEU A 118 -0.86 19.74 -7.81
C LEU A 118 -2.39 19.66 -7.80
N GLU A 119 -3.08 20.68 -7.31
CA GLU A 119 -4.55 20.78 -7.27
C GLU A 119 -5.16 20.73 -8.66
N ARG A 120 -4.52 21.37 -9.64
CA ARG A 120 -4.93 21.30 -11.06
C ARG A 120 -4.67 19.93 -11.68
N GLN A 121 -3.62 19.24 -11.24
CA GLN A 121 -3.21 17.96 -11.81
C GLN A 121 -3.97 16.77 -11.21
N TYR A 122 -4.36 16.85 -9.93
CA TYR A 122 -4.95 15.73 -9.20
C TYR A 122 -6.35 16.04 -8.69
N ALA A 123 -7.36 15.52 -9.37
CA ALA A 123 -8.76 15.70 -9.00
C ALA A 123 -9.13 15.00 -7.67
N LYS A 124 -8.46 13.87 -7.33
CA LYS A 124 -8.76 13.12 -6.09
C LYS A 124 -8.05 13.70 -4.89
N SER A 125 -8.83 14.15 -3.89
CA SER A 125 -8.32 14.73 -2.64
C SER A 125 -7.33 13.82 -1.89
N SER A 126 -7.55 12.51 -1.88
CA SER A 126 -6.66 11.53 -1.25
C SER A 126 -5.30 11.40 -1.94
N THR A 127 -5.25 11.52 -3.27
CA THR A 127 -4.00 11.51 -4.05
C THR A 127 -3.23 12.79 -3.82
N LEU A 128 -3.91 13.93 -3.87
CA LEU A 128 -3.34 15.25 -3.59
C LEU A 128 -2.77 15.31 -2.17
N ALA A 129 -3.56 14.91 -1.16
CA ALA A 129 -3.13 14.87 0.23
C ALA A 129 -1.86 14.05 0.43
N LYS A 130 -1.78 12.86 -0.18
CA LYS A 130 -0.58 12.01 -0.10
C LYS A 130 0.66 12.73 -0.65
N LYS A 131 0.54 13.40 -1.80
CA LYS A 131 1.67 14.10 -2.42
C LYS A 131 2.12 15.30 -1.60
N VAL A 132 1.18 16.12 -1.15
CA VAL A 132 1.46 17.28 -0.29
C VAL A 132 2.15 16.85 1.00
N VAL A 133 1.64 15.81 1.68
CA VAL A 133 2.24 15.30 2.93
C VAL A 133 3.67 14.80 2.72
N ILE A 134 3.97 14.11 1.61
CA ILE A 134 5.32 13.61 1.33
C ILE A 134 6.29 14.78 1.13
N VAL A 135 5.93 15.76 0.30
CA VAL A 135 6.80 16.93 0.03
C VAL A 135 6.95 17.78 1.29
N HIS A 136 5.86 18.03 2.02
CA HIS A 136 5.90 18.75 3.29
C HIS A 136 6.86 18.09 4.29
N SER A 137 6.74 16.77 4.48
CA SER A 137 7.59 16.02 5.41
C SER A 137 9.07 15.99 4.97
N PHE A 138 9.34 15.94 3.67
CA PHE A 138 10.71 16.05 3.13
C PHE A 138 11.32 17.43 3.39
N LEU A 139 10.58 18.50 3.06
CA LEU A 139 11.08 19.87 3.24
C LEU A 139 11.24 20.24 4.72
N THR A 140 10.34 19.74 5.59
CA THR A 140 10.48 19.92 7.03
C THR A 140 11.77 19.25 7.53
N TRP A 141 12.03 18.01 7.09
CA TRP A 141 13.26 17.30 7.41
C TRP A 141 14.50 18.03 6.85
N CYS A 142 14.47 18.54 5.61
CA CYS A 142 15.57 19.34 5.05
C CYS A 142 15.83 20.63 5.85
N TYR A 143 14.79 21.19 6.46
CA TYR A 143 14.94 22.36 7.34
C TYR A 143 15.53 21.96 8.71
N GLU A 144 15.10 20.86 9.28
CA GLU A 144 15.62 20.30 10.54
C GLU A 144 17.10 19.89 10.41
N GLU A 145 17.51 19.41 9.24
CA GLU A 145 18.90 19.07 8.90
C GLU A 145 19.71 20.30 8.40
N GLU A 146 19.18 21.50 8.50
CA GLU A 146 19.83 22.76 8.08
C GLU A 146 20.20 22.86 6.59
N TYR A 147 19.74 21.91 5.74
CA TYR A 147 19.94 21.98 4.29
C TYR A 147 19.24 23.19 3.66
N ILE A 148 18.06 23.55 4.14
CA ILE A 148 17.33 24.76 3.78
C ILE A 148 17.23 25.69 5.00
N ARG A 149 17.59 26.96 4.81
CA ARG A 149 17.65 27.94 5.92
C ARG A 149 16.28 28.39 6.45
N LYS A 150 15.24 28.23 5.66
CA LYS A 150 13.85 28.64 5.99
C LYS A 150 12.90 27.49 5.84
N ASN A 151 11.98 27.30 6.78
CA ASN A 151 10.95 26.28 6.66
C ASN A 151 9.91 26.68 5.59
N ILE A 152 10.25 26.39 4.33
CA ILE A 152 9.36 26.63 3.18
C ILE A 152 8.17 25.69 3.13
N ALA A 153 8.21 24.54 3.84
CA ALA A 153 7.09 23.60 3.93
C ALA A 153 5.81 24.26 4.45
N ARG A 154 5.93 25.36 5.23
CA ARG A 154 4.78 26.15 5.71
C ARG A 154 3.92 26.75 4.59
N GLY A 155 4.40 26.79 3.35
CA GLY A 155 3.60 27.16 2.17
C GLY A 155 2.64 26.08 1.71
N LEU A 156 2.85 24.83 2.15
CA LEU A 156 1.96 23.71 1.84
C LEU A 156 0.86 23.59 2.91
N ARG A 157 -0.38 23.64 2.49
CA ARG A 157 -1.54 23.50 3.37
C ARG A 157 -1.99 22.05 3.42
N THR A 158 -2.49 21.62 4.58
CA THR A 158 -3.09 20.31 4.74
C THR A 158 -4.32 20.15 3.84
N VAL A 159 -4.34 19.12 3.03
CA VAL A 159 -5.47 18.78 2.16
C VAL A 159 -6.44 17.87 2.92
N LYS A 160 -7.68 18.32 3.08
CA LYS A 160 -8.76 17.47 3.66
C LYS A 160 -9.19 16.43 2.64
N ILE A 161 -9.22 15.17 3.07
CA ILE A 161 -9.74 14.09 2.24
C ILE A 161 -11.28 14.17 2.25
N VAL A 162 -11.85 14.33 1.07
CA VAL A 162 -13.30 14.34 0.86
C VAL A 162 -13.79 12.91 0.91
N LYS A 163 -14.62 12.58 1.91
CA LYS A 163 -15.11 11.22 2.15
C LYS A 163 -16.06 10.73 1.05
N GLU A 164 -16.77 11.64 0.44
CA GLU A 164 -17.70 11.42 -0.65
C GLU A 164 -17.02 10.94 -1.94
N GLU A 165 -15.74 11.27 -2.12
CA GLU A 165 -14.92 10.75 -3.23
C GLU A 165 -14.54 9.26 -3.07
N ILE A 166 -14.73 8.70 -1.88
CA ILE A 166 -14.43 7.30 -1.62
C ILE A 166 -15.65 6.49 -2.10
N PRO A 167 -15.52 5.65 -3.15
CA PRO A 167 -16.64 4.89 -3.65
C PRO A 167 -17.19 3.95 -2.58
N GLU A 168 -18.50 3.75 -2.58
CA GLU A 168 -19.12 2.72 -1.78
C GLU A 168 -18.65 1.35 -2.24
N ARG A 169 -18.32 0.49 -1.26
CA ARG A 169 -17.64 -0.79 -1.51
C ARG A 169 -18.51 -1.99 -1.16
N ASP A 170 -19.79 -1.72 -0.94
CA ASP A 170 -20.74 -2.72 -0.53
C ASP A 170 -21.02 -3.65 -1.71
N ILE A 171 -20.90 -4.96 -1.46
CA ILE A 171 -21.17 -6.02 -2.44
C ILE A 171 -22.37 -6.79 -1.92
N ASP A 172 -23.35 -7.02 -2.79
CA ASP A 172 -24.49 -7.87 -2.45
C ASP A 172 -24.06 -9.34 -2.32
N GLU A 173 -24.61 -10.04 -1.32
CA GLU A 173 -24.26 -11.44 -1.06
C GLU A 173 -24.71 -12.37 -2.21
N SER A 174 -25.84 -12.07 -2.85
CA SER A 174 -26.34 -12.85 -3.99
C SER A 174 -25.46 -12.69 -5.22
N ASP A 175 -24.97 -11.46 -5.49
CA ASP A 175 -24.07 -11.18 -6.60
C ASP A 175 -22.72 -11.86 -6.41
N LEU A 176 -22.20 -11.84 -5.18
CA LEU A 176 -20.95 -12.54 -4.87
C LEU A 176 -21.13 -14.06 -4.99
N LYS A 177 -22.23 -14.63 -4.51
CA LYS A 177 -22.53 -16.07 -4.70
C LYS A 177 -22.62 -16.41 -6.18
N SER A 178 -23.29 -15.61 -6.98
CA SER A 178 -23.42 -15.80 -8.44
C SER A 178 -22.05 -15.76 -9.11
N ALA A 179 -21.17 -14.81 -8.76
CA ALA A 179 -19.82 -14.73 -9.28
C ALA A 179 -18.95 -15.94 -8.88
N ILE A 180 -19.07 -16.46 -7.66
CA ILE A 180 -18.38 -17.67 -7.21
C ILE A 180 -18.88 -18.89 -8.00
N LEU A 181 -20.19 -19.03 -8.21
CA LEU A 181 -20.81 -20.12 -8.97
C LEU A 181 -20.48 -20.04 -10.47
N PHE A 182 -20.35 -18.84 -11.03
CA PHE A 182 -19.89 -18.67 -12.41
C PHE A 182 -18.53 -19.34 -12.68
N TYR A 183 -17.67 -19.40 -11.63
CA TYR A 183 -16.36 -20.06 -11.71
C TYR A 183 -16.33 -21.47 -11.13
N ARG A 184 -17.47 -22.19 -11.02
CA ARG A 184 -17.51 -23.57 -10.47
C ARG A 184 -16.58 -24.55 -11.18
N ASP A 185 -16.35 -24.38 -12.49
CA ASP A 185 -15.48 -25.22 -13.30
C ASP A 185 -14.02 -24.69 -13.36
N ASN A 186 -13.77 -23.53 -12.74
CA ASN A 186 -12.45 -22.92 -12.64
C ASN A 186 -12.02 -22.80 -11.15
N PRO A 187 -11.52 -23.89 -10.54
CA PRO A 187 -11.20 -23.92 -9.11
C PRO A 187 -10.12 -22.94 -8.72
N LYS A 188 -9.29 -22.48 -9.67
CA LYS A 188 -8.32 -21.42 -9.45
C LYS A 188 -8.99 -20.11 -9.04
N VAL A 189 -9.95 -19.63 -9.82
CA VAL A 189 -10.63 -18.35 -9.54
C VAL A 189 -11.61 -18.52 -8.38
N GLN A 190 -12.36 -19.62 -8.39
CA GLN A 190 -13.37 -19.91 -7.38
C GLN A 190 -12.76 -19.98 -5.97
N SER A 191 -11.65 -20.71 -5.78
CA SER A 191 -10.98 -20.79 -4.47
C SER A 191 -10.49 -19.45 -3.97
N LEU A 192 -9.97 -18.59 -4.88
CA LEU A 192 -9.50 -17.26 -4.50
C LEU A 192 -10.66 -16.36 -4.02
N LEU A 193 -11.78 -16.37 -4.73
CA LEU A 193 -12.98 -15.63 -4.32
C LEU A 193 -13.51 -16.12 -2.97
N LEU A 194 -13.61 -17.45 -2.79
CA LEU A 194 -14.07 -18.05 -1.54
C LEU A 194 -13.15 -17.69 -0.36
N ILE A 195 -11.84 -17.85 -0.52
CA ILE A 195 -10.87 -17.54 0.54
C ILE A 195 -10.94 -16.07 0.92
N LEU A 196 -10.93 -15.15 -0.05
CA LEU A 196 -10.98 -13.71 0.22
C LEU A 196 -12.30 -13.31 0.89
N ALA A 197 -13.42 -13.82 0.42
CA ALA A 197 -14.75 -13.50 0.97
C ALA A 197 -14.94 -13.99 2.41
N THR A 198 -14.29 -15.10 2.78
CA THR A 198 -14.54 -15.77 4.06
C THR A 198 -13.45 -15.62 5.11
N SER A 199 -12.30 -15.06 4.74
CA SER A 199 -11.16 -14.88 5.65
C SER A 199 -10.81 -13.43 5.94
N GLY A 200 -11.30 -12.49 5.12
CA GLY A 200 -10.94 -11.08 5.20
C GLY A 200 -9.46 -10.80 4.98
N MET A 201 -8.70 -11.73 4.36
CA MET A 201 -7.27 -11.58 4.06
C MET A 201 -7.04 -10.44 3.06
N ARG A 202 -5.90 -9.77 3.21
CA ARG A 202 -5.36 -8.93 2.13
C ARG A 202 -4.73 -9.84 1.07
N LEU A 203 -4.74 -9.41 -0.18
CA LEU A 203 -4.19 -10.21 -1.27
C LEU A 203 -2.72 -10.63 -1.02
N ASN A 204 -1.91 -9.75 -0.42
CA ASN A 204 -0.53 -10.08 -0.04
C ASN A 204 -0.44 -11.20 1.00
N GLU A 205 -1.43 -11.31 1.89
CA GLU A 205 -1.50 -12.35 2.92
C GLU A 205 -1.80 -13.74 2.32
N ILE A 206 -2.30 -13.81 1.07
CA ILE A 206 -2.50 -15.04 0.29
C ILE A 206 -1.25 -15.37 -0.54
N VAL A 207 -0.59 -14.36 -1.11
CA VAL A 207 0.57 -14.55 -2.01
C VAL A 207 1.82 -14.95 -1.23
N THR A 208 2.00 -14.42 -0.01
CA THR A 208 3.24 -14.58 0.75
C THR A 208 3.46 -15.99 1.32
N PRO A 209 2.46 -16.67 1.93
CA PRO A 209 2.64 -17.97 2.53
C PRO A 209 3.00 -19.08 1.54
N CYS A 210 3.65 -20.11 2.08
CA CYS A 210 3.84 -21.41 1.41
C CYS A 210 2.80 -22.42 1.92
N TRP A 211 2.75 -23.58 1.28
CA TRP A 211 1.83 -24.65 1.70
C TRP A 211 2.15 -25.18 3.09
N LYS A 212 3.43 -25.19 3.49
CA LYS A 212 3.88 -25.55 4.84
C LYS A 212 3.29 -24.67 5.95
N ASP A 213 2.82 -23.48 5.61
CA ASP A 213 2.24 -22.54 6.57
C ASP A 213 0.74 -22.85 6.83
N LEU A 214 0.16 -23.83 6.13
CA LEU A 214 -1.19 -24.34 6.37
C LEU A 214 -1.12 -25.50 7.36
N TYR A 215 -1.92 -25.46 8.43
CA TYR A 215 -2.02 -26.55 9.39
C TYR A 215 -3.45 -26.79 9.85
N TYR A 216 -3.70 -28.01 10.36
CA TYR A 216 -4.96 -28.39 10.98
C TYR A 216 -4.87 -28.34 12.48
N ASP A 217 -5.71 -27.50 13.12
CA ASP A 217 -5.85 -27.43 14.57
C ASP A 217 -6.86 -28.49 15.03
N ARG A 218 -6.34 -29.58 15.63
CA ARG A 218 -7.16 -30.71 16.10
C ARG A 218 -8.14 -30.33 17.22
N ARG A 219 -7.79 -29.32 18.05
CA ARG A 219 -8.67 -28.88 19.15
C ARG A 219 -9.88 -28.11 18.62
N ARG A 220 -9.64 -27.29 17.59
CA ARG A 220 -10.68 -26.46 16.95
C ARG A 220 -11.35 -27.13 15.79
N GLN A 221 -10.80 -28.26 15.31
CA GLN A 221 -11.22 -28.94 14.10
C GLN A 221 -11.31 -28.00 12.90
N LYS A 222 -10.25 -27.21 12.67
CA LYS A 222 -10.20 -26.16 11.66
C LYS A 222 -8.83 -26.06 11.02
N HIS A 223 -8.80 -25.66 9.77
CA HIS A 223 -7.57 -25.33 9.06
C HIS A 223 -7.20 -23.85 9.27
N PHE A 224 -5.94 -23.60 9.57
CA PHE A 224 -5.38 -22.25 9.72
C PHE A 224 -4.17 -22.07 8.83
N LEU A 225 -4.11 -20.89 8.18
CA LEU A 225 -2.94 -20.42 7.44
C LEU A 225 -2.18 -19.42 8.29
N VAL A 226 -0.89 -19.65 8.49
CA VAL A 226 0.02 -18.69 9.11
C VAL A 226 0.46 -17.68 8.06
N THR A 227 0.22 -16.41 8.29
CA THR A 227 0.64 -15.35 7.37
C THR A 227 1.19 -14.15 8.12
N ARG A 228 1.84 -13.23 7.40
CA ARG A 228 2.39 -12.00 7.97
C ARG A 228 1.62 -10.79 7.45
N THR A 229 1.25 -9.92 8.35
CA THR A 229 0.56 -8.68 8.02
C THR A 229 1.53 -7.60 7.51
N LYS A 230 1.01 -6.46 7.08
CA LYS A 230 1.81 -5.32 6.61
C LYS A 230 2.85 -4.83 7.65
N ARG A 231 2.59 -5.05 8.95
CA ARG A 231 3.47 -4.67 10.08
C ARG A 231 4.34 -5.81 10.58
N ASP A 232 4.47 -6.87 9.79
CA ASP A 232 5.26 -8.06 10.10
C ASP A 232 4.75 -8.90 11.30
N LYS A 233 3.52 -8.64 11.73
CA LYS A 233 2.86 -9.45 12.76
C LYS A 233 2.42 -10.78 12.18
N ILE A 234 2.61 -11.86 12.93
CA ILE A 234 2.10 -13.19 12.61
C ILE A 234 0.59 -13.19 12.83
N ARG A 235 -0.14 -13.76 11.89
CA ARG A 235 -1.58 -13.94 11.94
C ARG A 235 -1.93 -15.37 11.55
N HIS A 236 -2.82 -16.01 12.32
CA HIS A 236 -3.40 -17.31 12.02
C HIS A 236 -4.79 -17.08 11.44
N VAL A 237 -4.98 -17.41 10.18
CA VAL A 237 -6.23 -17.15 9.45
C VAL A 237 -6.97 -18.45 9.25
N HIS A 238 -8.21 -18.53 9.75
CA HIS A 238 -9.08 -19.67 9.51
C HIS A 238 -9.46 -19.76 8.03
N ILE A 239 -9.15 -20.87 7.40
CA ILE A 239 -9.56 -21.19 6.03
C ILE A 239 -10.73 -22.18 6.12
N LYS A 240 -11.89 -21.81 5.58
CA LYS A 240 -13.07 -22.66 5.57
C LYS A 240 -12.81 -23.91 4.75
N ASP A 241 -13.24 -25.08 5.22
CA ASP A 241 -12.95 -26.37 4.60
C ASP A 241 -13.44 -26.45 3.15
N TYR A 242 -14.63 -25.91 2.86
CA TYR A 242 -15.13 -25.88 1.49
C TYR A 242 -14.28 -24.97 0.56
N ALA A 243 -13.70 -23.90 1.07
CA ALA A 243 -12.81 -23.03 0.30
C ALA A 243 -11.44 -23.69 0.09
N LEU A 244 -10.96 -24.41 1.12
CA LEU A 244 -9.74 -25.21 1.04
C LEU A 244 -9.89 -26.35 0.05
N ALA A 245 -11.01 -27.07 0.04
CA ALA A 245 -11.26 -28.17 -0.88
C ALA A 245 -11.19 -27.71 -2.36
N VAL A 246 -11.73 -26.53 -2.68
CA VAL A 246 -11.62 -25.96 -4.02
C VAL A 246 -10.17 -25.57 -4.35
N LEU A 247 -9.41 -25.06 -3.38
CA LEU A 247 -7.98 -24.78 -3.57
C LEU A 247 -7.17 -26.07 -3.76
N GLN A 248 -7.48 -27.12 -3.00
CA GLN A 248 -6.84 -28.43 -3.13
C GLN A 248 -7.10 -29.03 -4.52
N GLU A 249 -8.31 -28.90 -5.07
CA GLU A 249 -8.61 -29.30 -6.45
C GLU A 249 -7.77 -28.53 -7.48
N TYR A 250 -7.59 -27.20 -7.28
CA TYR A 250 -6.71 -26.42 -8.14
C TYR A 250 -5.25 -26.88 -8.04
N ARG A 251 -4.75 -27.13 -6.83
CA ARG A 251 -3.38 -27.62 -6.60
C ARG A 251 -3.18 -29.01 -7.22
N LYS A 252 -4.16 -29.90 -7.08
CA LYS A 252 -4.16 -31.22 -7.71
C LYS A 252 -4.00 -31.15 -9.22
N ARG A 253 -4.70 -30.23 -9.89
CA ARG A 253 -4.55 -29.97 -11.35
C ARG A 253 -3.15 -29.49 -11.75
N LEU A 254 -2.37 -28.96 -10.81
CA LEU A 254 -0.99 -28.55 -11.00
C LEU A 254 0.02 -29.65 -10.61
N GLY A 255 -0.41 -30.80 -10.15
CA GLY A 255 0.45 -31.87 -9.63
C GLY A 255 1.11 -31.52 -8.29
N LEU A 256 0.56 -30.55 -7.54
CA LEU A 256 1.06 -30.14 -6.23
C LEU A 256 0.35 -30.88 -5.10
N ARG A 257 1.02 -30.96 -3.94
CA ARG A 257 0.42 -31.56 -2.74
C ARG A 257 -0.86 -30.85 -2.33
N THR A 258 -1.81 -31.62 -1.80
CA THR A 258 -3.13 -31.14 -1.38
C THR A 258 -3.31 -31.20 0.13
N GLU A 259 -2.68 -32.16 0.81
CA GLU A 259 -2.71 -32.25 2.26
C GLU A 259 -1.68 -31.29 2.90
N PRO A 260 -1.99 -30.72 4.08
CA PRO A 260 -1.03 -29.91 4.84
C PRO A 260 0.27 -30.66 5.09
N ASP A 261 1.39 -30.05 4.72
CA ASP A 261 2.72 -30.63 4.87
C ASP A 261 3.74 -29.53 5.27
N SER A 262 4.33 -29.69 6.44
CA SER A 262 5.30 -28.74 7.00
C SER A 262 6.61 -28.63 6.19
N GLY A 263 6.86 -29.56 5.27
CA GLY A 263 8.02 -29.55 4.36
C GLY A 263 7.73 -28.94 2.99
N ASP A 264 6.47 -28.63 2.66
CA ASP A 264 6.12 -28.12 1.32
C ASP A 264 6.29 -26.61 1.22
N GLU A 265 7.33 -26.18 0.52
CA GLU A 265 7.68 -24.77 0.27
C GLU A 265 6.99 -24.17 -0.97
N THR A 266 6.14 -24.94 -1.68
CA THR A 266 5.38 -24.38 -2.79
C THR A 266 4.41 -23.31 -2.31
N PRO A 267 4.10 -22.29 -3.12
CA PRO A 267 3.18 -21.22 -2.69
C PRO A 267 1.84 -21.78 -2.22
N PHE A 268 1.26 -21.21 -1.19
CA PHE A 268 -0.10 -21.52 -0.74
C PHE A 268 -1.10 -21.36 -1.89
N TYR A 269 -1.02 -20.24 -2.60
CA TYR A 269 -1.80 -19.97 -3.79
C TYR A 269 -0.87 -19.78 -5.00
N PRO A 270 -0.59 -20.85 -5.80
CA PRO A 270 0.36 -20.79 -6.91
C PRO A 270 -0.26 -20.19 -8.17
N ASN A 271 0.60 -19.74 -9.09
CA ASN A 271 0.23 -19.44 -10.46
C ASN A 271 0.10 -20.74 -11.31
N ARG A 272 -0.18 -20.63 -12.61
CA ARG A 272 -0.31 -21.80 -13.50
C ARG A 272 0.97 -22.64 -13.64
N LEU A 273 2.12 -22.06 -13.30
CA LEU A 273 3.43 -22.71 -13.33
C LEU A 273 3.85 -23.26 -11.96
N GLY A 274 2.95 -23.27 -10.97
CA GLY A 274 3.27 -23.69 -9.62
C GLY A 274 4.07 -22.64 -8.81
N GLN A 275 4.33 -21.47 -9.37
CA GLN A 275 5.17 -20.43 -8.77
C GLN A 275 4.36 -19.38 -8.02
N ARG A 276 5.05 -18.58 -7.21
CA ARG A 276 4.47 -17.44 -6.49
C ARG A 276 3.99 -16.34 -7.46
N TYR A 277 2.83 -15.79 -7.19
CA TYR A 277 2.33 -14.64 -7.92
C TYR A 277 3.10 -13.36 -7.61
N ASN A 278 3.24 -12.49 -8.63
CA ASN A 278 3.43 -11.08 -8.40
C ASN A 278 2.10 -10.47 -7.90
N LEU A 279 2.16 -9.70 -6.81
CA LEU A 279 0.98 -9.13 -6.15
C LEU A 279 0.15 -8.23 -7.10
N SER A 280 0.81 -7.38 -7.89
CA SER A 280 0.14 -6.50 -8.85
C SER A 280 -0.54 -7.31 -9.95
N GLY A 281 0.16 -8.35 -10.47
CA GLY A 281 -0.40 -9.24 -11.49
C GLY A 281 -1.64 -10.00 -10.97
N LEU A 282 -1.59 -10.54 -9.74
CA LEU A 282 -2.74 -11.21 -9.15
C LEU A 282 -3.91 -10.25 -8.91
N SER A 283 -3.63 -9.02 -8.48
CA SER A 283 -4.67 -8.00 -8.28
C SER A 283 -5.40 -7.65 -9.59
N THR A 284 -4.64 -7.44 -10.67
CA THR A 284 -5.20 -7.15 -11.99
C THR A 284 -5.99 -8.35 -12.52
N TYR A 285 -5.41 -9.55 -12.40
CA TYR A 285 -6.04 -10.80 -12.78
C TYR A 285 -7.40 -10.96 -12.08
N LEU A 286 -7.44 -10.89 -10.75
CA LEU A 286 -8.66 -11.08 -9.98
C LEU A 286 -9.72 -10.00 -10.31
N SER A 287 -9.31 -8.73 -10.44
CA SER A 287 -10.23 -7.65 -10.81
C SER A 287 -10.85 -7.85 -12.20
N LYS A 288 -10.11 -8.46 -13.12
CA LYS A 288 -10.64 -8.85 -14.44
C LYS A 288 -11.71 -9.92 -14.30
N TYR A 289 -11.42 -11.01 -13.57
CA TYR A 289 -12.35 -12.12 -13.41
C TYR A 289 -13.61 -11.75 -12.62
N MET A 290 -13.51 -10.88 -11.61
CA MET A 290 -14.69 -10.35 -10.94
C MET A 290 -15.58 -9.56 -11.89
N ALA A 291 -14.99 -8.75 -12.79
CA ALA A 291 -15.74 -8.01 -13.80
C ALA A 291 -16.37 -8.92 -14.87
N GLU A 292 -15.66 -9.98 -15.30
CA GLU A 292 -16.19 -10.99 -16.24
C GLU A 292 -17.40 -11.75 -15.66
N ALA A 293 -17.41 -11.99 -14.34
CA ALA A 293 -18.54 -12.58 -13.64
C ALA A 293 -19.68 -11.58 -13.34
N GLY A 294 -19.58 -10.35 -13.85
CA GLY A 294 -20.59 -9.31 -13.61
C GLY A 294 -20.59 -8.75 -12.18
N LEU A 295 -19.59 -9.08 -11.35
CA LEU A 295 -19.55 -8.63 -9.96
C LEU A 295 -19.25 -7.13 -9.88
N THR A 296 -20.23 -6.38 -9.38
CA THR A 296 -20.15 -4.95 -9.09
C THR A 296 -20.45 -4.68 -7.62
N THR A 297 -20.20 -3.46 -7.15
CA THR A 297 -20.80 -2.99 -5.89
C THR A 297 -22.30 -2.71 -6.10
N ILE A 298 -23.04 -2.56 -5.02
CA ILE A 298 -24.46 -2.18 -5.03
C ILE A 298 -24.70 -0.91 -5.89
N HIS A 299 -23.70 0.00 -5.96
CA HIS A 299 -23.74 1.22 -6.76
C HIS A 299 -23.08 1.08 -8.15
N GLY A 300 -22.89 -0.13 -8.65
CA GLY A 300 -22.34 -0.38 -9.99
C GLY A 300 -20.84 -0.12 -10.15
N HIS A 301 -20.07 0.11 -9.08
CA HIS A 301 -18.64 0.30 -9.17
C HIS A 301 -17.90 -1.02 -9.37
N ARG A 302 -16.80 -0.98 -10.11
CA ARG A 302 -15.92 -2.13 -10.33
C ARG A 302 -15.33 -2.62 -9.01
N VAL A 303 -15.49 -3.91 -8.73
CA VAL A 303 -14.93 -4.55 -7.54
C VAL A 303 -13.43 -4.80 -7.71
N THR A 304 -12.68 -4.59 -6.64
CA THR A 304 -11.26 -4.91 -6.53
C THR A 304 -11.03 -5.91 -5.38
N PRO A 305 -9.88 -6.61 -5.31
CA PRO A 305 -9.63 -7.57 -4.23
C PRO A 305 -9.80 -6.99 -2.82
N HIS A 306 -9.55 -5.69 -2.64
CA HIS A 306 -9.73 -5.05 -1.34
C HIS A 306 -11.20 -4.95 -0.91
N PHE A 307 -12.14 -4.90 -1.86
CA PHE A 307 -13.57 -4.87 -1.57
C PHE A 307 -14.06 -6.19 -0.96
N MET A 308 -13.42 -7.32 -1.27
CA MET A 308 -13.73 -8.61 -0.64
C MET A 308 -13.51 -8.58 0.88
N ARG A 309 -12.50 -7.83 1.33
CA ARG A 309 -12.26 -7.64 2.76
C ARG A 309 -13.28 -6.70 3.40
N HIS A 310 -13.80 -5.71 2.65
CA HIS A 310 -14.96 -4.91 3.08
C HIS A 310 -16.19 -5.79 3.24
N TYR A 311 -16.49 -6.59 2.23
CA TYR A 311 -17.58 -7.58 2.28
C TYR A 311 -17.48 -8.47 3.52
N PHE A 312 -16.30 -9.06 3.78
CA PHE A 312 -16.08 -9.89 4.97
C PHE A 312 -16.43 -9.16 6.26
N ALA A 313 -15.90 -7.95 6.45
CA ALA A 313 -16.11 -7.18 7.67
C ALA A 313 -17.58 -6.74 7.84
N GLN A 314 -18.22 -6.32 6.76
CA GLN A 314 -19.63 -5.90 6.74
C GLN A 314 -20.56 -7.08 6.99
N THR A 315 -20.33 -8.22 6.34
CA THR A 315 -21.12 -9.44 6.54
C THR A 315 -20.94 -9.99 7.96
N ALA A 316 -19.72 -9.96 8.52
CA ALA A 316 -19.49 -10.37 9.89
C ALA A 316 -20.26 -9.47 10.87
N TYR A 317 -20.24 -8.15 10.67
CA TYR A 317 -20.97 -7.20 11.48
C TYR A 317 -22.48 -7.39 11.36
N ALA A 318 -23.02 -7.50 10.15
CA ALA A 318 -24.45 -7.74 9.91
C ALA A 318 -24.97 -9.05 10.53
N ARG A 319 -24.06 -10.04 10.71
CA ARG A 319 -24.37 -11.32 11.39
C ARG A 319 -24.10 -11.27 12.89
N GLY A 320 -23.90 -10.09 13.48
CA GLY A 320 -23.77 -9.87 14.92
C GLY A 320 -22.39 -10.13 15.51
N ALA A 321 -21.32 -10.27 14.71
CA ALA A 321 -19.98 -10.41 15.25
C ALA A 321 -19.54 -9.13 15.98
N PRO A 322 -18.94 -9.25 17.20
CA PRO A 322 -18.43 -8.10 17.94
C PRO A 322 -17.39 -7.31 17.15
N LEU A 323 -17.44 -5.98 17.26
CA LEU A 323 -16.58 -5.07 16.48
C LEU A 323 -15.10 -5.25 16.75
N ASP A 324 -14.73 -5.56 18.01
CA ASP A 324 -13.37 -5.87 18.43
C ASP A 324 -12.87 -7.16 17.76
N TRP A 325 -13.68 -8.21 17.70
CA TRP A 325 -13.34 -9.46 17.02
C TRP A 325 -13.15 -9.26 15.52
N ILE A 326 -14.01 -8.46 14.88
CA ILE A 326 -13.83 -8.11 13.47
C ILE A 326 -12.51 -7.36 13.29
N SER A 327 -12.23 -6.37 14.16
CA SER A 327 -11.01 -5.56 14.13
C SER A 327 -9.74 -6.42 14.28
N GLU A 328 -9.73 -7.33 15.24
CA GLU A 328 -8.64 -8.28 15.45
C GLU A 328 -8.48 -9.21 14.25
N THR A 329 -9.59 -9.78 13.76
CA THR A 329 -9.57 -10.70 12.60
C THR A 329 -9.01 -10.02 11.35
N VAL A 330 -9.30 -8.75 11.12
CA VAL A 330 -8.75 -8.02 9.97
C VAL A 330 -7.43 -7.28 10.31
N ASP A 331 -6.79 -7.52 11.46
CA ASP A 331 -5.53 -6.90 11.92
C ASP A 331 -5.54 -5.36 11.73
N HIS A 332 -6.50 -4.71 12.33
CA HIS A 332 -6.51 -3.26 12.48
C HIS A 332 -5.92 -2.86 13.83
N SER A 333 -5.23 -1.72 13.88
CA SER A 333 -4.61 -1.22 15.11
C SER A 333 -5.64 -0.67 16.11
N SER A 334 -6.88 -0.46 15.71
CA SER A 334 -7.99 -0.05 16.56
C SER A 334 -9.34 -0.34 15.92
N THR A 335 -10.36 -0.52 16.76
CA THR A 335 -11.76 -0.66 16.34
C THR A 335 -12.27 0.57 15.58
N LYS A 336 -11.72 1.77 15.88
CA LYS A 336 -12.02 3.00 15.16
C LYS A 336 -11.71 2.87 13.66
N ILE A 337 -10.57 2.25 13.30
CA ILE A 337 -10.22 2.02 11.90
C ILE A 337 -11.23 1.11 11.21
N THR A 338 -11.67 0.04 11.89
CA THR A 338 -12.69 -0.87 11.36
C THR A 338 -14.00 -0.14 11.15
N LYS A 339 -14.46 0.62 12.15
CA LYS A 339 -15.67 1.42 12.08
C LYS A 339 -15.60 2.44 10.93
N ASP A 340 -14.57 3.26 10.89
CA ASP A 340 -14.47 4.38 9.95
C ASP A 340 -14.32 3.92 8.48
N ASN A 341 -13.57 2.83 8.24
CA ASN A 341 -13.25 2.39 6.88
C ASN A 341 -14.22 1.35 6.30
N TYR A 342 -14.91 0.58 7.14
CA TYR A 342 -15.71 -0.56 6.67
C TYR A 342 -17.18 -0.49 7.06
N LEU A 343 -17.50 0.07 8.23
CA LEU A 343 -18.83 -0.06 8.82
C LEU A 343 -19.57 1.27 9.02
N SER A 344 -18.89 2.41 8.84
CA SER A 344 -19.48 3.70 9.20
C SER A 344 -20.80 4.02 8.47
N ARG A 345 -20.93 3.61 7.21
CA ARG A 345 -22.15 3.80 6.41
C ARG A 345 -23.25 2.84 6.82
N GLN A 346 -22.91 1.56 7.03
CA GLN A 346 -23.85 0.55 7.50
C GLN A 346 -24.38 0.91 8.87
N MET A 347 -23.51 1.25 9.82
CA MET A 347 -23.91 1.69 11.15
C MET A 347 -24.77 2.96 11.17
N LYS A 348 -24.63 3.83 10.16
CA LYS A 348 -25.53 4.98 10.01
C LYS A 348 -26.93 4.55 9.57
N LYS A 349 -27.04 3.62 8.62
CA LYS A 349 -28.31 3.05 8.17
C LYS A 349 -29.01 2.30 9.32
N ASP A 350 -28.26 1.47 10.08
CA ASP A 350 -28.79 0.73 11.23
C ASP A 350 -29.24 1.62 12.40
N ARG A 351 -28.81 2.89 12.42
CA ARG A 351 -29.16 3.89 13.45
C ARG A 351 -30.07 4.98 12.92
N ASP A 352 -30.67 4.76 11.77
CA ASP A 352 -31.68 5.67 11.26
C ASP A 352 -32.89 5.64 12.21
N VAL A 353 -33.36 6.81 12.59
CA VAL A 353 -34.46 6.95 13.55
C VAL A 353 -35.81 7.11 12.85
N SER A 354 -35.84 7.09 11.51
CA SER A 354 -37.07 7.21 10.74
C SER A 354 -38.09 6.10 11.06
N ASP A 355 -37.58 4.89 11.41
CA ASP A 355 -38.42 3.76 11.82
C ASP A 355 -39.18 4.00 13.14
N TYR A 356 -38.81 5.03 13.90
CA TYR A 356 -39.46 5.43 15.16
C TYR A 356 -40.47 6.57 14.96
N VAL A 357 -40.58 7.07 13.72
CA VAL A 357 -41.47 8.21 13.39
C VAL A 357 -42.45 7.76 12.32
N ASP A 358 -43.72 7.59 12.71
CA ASP A 358 -44.81 7.31 11.78
C ASP A 358 -45.79 8.46 11.77
N VAL A 359 -46.50 8.67 10.67
CA VAL A 359 -47.61 9.60 10.55
C VAL A 359 -48.84 8.76 10.26
N GLU A 360 -49.70 8.61 11.27
CA GLU A 360 -51.03 8.00 11.09
C GLU A 360 -51.84 8.88 10.13
N LEU A 361 -52.19 8.34 8.93
CA LEU A 361 -53.00 8.99 7.90
C LEU A 361 -54.43 8.45 7.97
#